data_7a8c62232f9bd110744f0b24975ded5b
#
_entry.id   7a8c62232f9bd110744f0b24975ded5b
#
_cell.length_a   1.000
_cell.length_b   1.000
_cell.length_c   1.000
_cell.angle_alpha   90.00
_cell.angle_beta   90.00
_cell.angle_gamma   90.00
#
_symmetry.space_group_name_H-M   'P 1'
#
loop_
_entity.id
_entity.type
_entity.pdbx_description
1 polymer ?
#
loop_
_entity_poly.entity_id
_entity_poly.type
_entity_poly.pdbx_seq_one_letter_code
_entity_poly.pdbx_strand_id
1 'polypeptide(L)'
;MVENKKPSVLKPDLKDERINQDLRTKLLSDFYSYHHTTCKRRNQSVSEEKRSTIFKKWMGKNKKVLDLGCRDGRLTRHFIDQNEVVGLDIDKIALEECAKNLSIETKWVDFSIQIPLQTSSFDVIVAGEVIEHLPCPAITMAEASRILKPNGLFIGSVPNSYHFKNRLRVLKGNLIDNDQTHLRAYNVMLLKHYLEKEFIIEKLISSRGRSSFLSIAWFGRDLVWKCRNKKQLII
;
A
#
# COMPACT_ATOMS: atom_id res chain seq x y z
N MET A 1 39.49 -8.13 -39.85
CA MET A 1 38.36 -8.73 -39.07
C MET A 1 38.52 -8.27 -37.64
N VAL A 2 37.68 -7.34 -37.17
CA VAL A 2 37.70 -6.86 -35.78
C VAL A 2 36.67 -7.67 -35.05
N GLU A 3 37.12 -8.55 -34.14
CA GLU A 3 36.24 -9.31 -33.24
C GLU A 3 35.50 -8.35 -32.33
N ASN A 4 34.20 -8.22 -32.52
CA ASN A 4 33.29 -7.56 -31.61
C ASN A 4 33.11 -8.44 -30.33
N LYS A 5 34.00 -8.26 -29.35
CA LYS A 5 33.78 -8.79 -28.00
C LYS A 5 32.60 -8.05 -27.39
N LYS A 6 31.45 -8.73 -27.23
CA LYS A 6 30.35 -8.26 -26.39
C LYS A 6 30.87 -7.94 -24.99
N PRO A 7 30.53 -6.78 -24.39
CA PRO A 7 30.93 -6.51 -23.02
C PRO A 7 30.36 -7.58 -22.10
N SER A 8 31.22 -8.21 -21.30
CA SER A 8 30.79 -9.12 -20.24
C SER A 8 29.98 -8.31 -19.23
N VAL A 9 28.69 -8.59 -19.16
CA VAL A 9 27.84 -8.06 -18.08
C VAL A 9 28.38 -8.70 -16.79
N LEU A 10 29.12 -7.93 -16.00
CA LEU A 10 29.53 -8.30 -14.66
C LEU A 10 28.25 -8.63 -13.88
N LYS A 11 28.05 -9.90 -13.50
CA LYS A 11 27.01 -10.27 -12.56
C LYS A 11 27.43 -9.71 -11.19
N PRO A 12 26.61 -8.83 -10.57
CA PRO A 12 26.94 -8.32 -9.25
C PRO A 12 27.08 -9.49 -8.26
N ASP A 13 28.02 -9.38 -7.34
CA ASP A 13 28.17 -10.38 -6.28
C ASP A 13 26.91 -10.33 -5.39
N LEU A 14 26.33 -11.48 -5.09
CA LEU A 14 25.14 -11.61 -4.23
C LEU A 14 25.32 -10.96 -2.84
N LYS A 15 26.56 -10.84 -2.37
CA LYS A 15 26.88 -10.10 -1.14
C LYS A 15 26.72 -8.60 -1.32
N ASP A 16 27.15 -8.05 -2.45
CA ASP A 16 27.02 -6.62 -2.76
C ASP A 16 25.55 -6.23 -2.96
N GLU A 17 24.75 -7.11 -3.56
CA GLU A 17 23.31 -6.87 -3.71
C GLU A 17 22.58 -6.81 -2.37
N ARG A 18 22.90 -7.68 -1.39
CA ARG A 18 22.33 -7.65 -0.05
C ARG A 18 22.72 -6.41 0.73
N ILE A 19 24.00 -6.02 0.70
CA ILE A 19 24.49 -4.80 1.35
C ILE A 19 23.79 -3.58 0.78
N ASN A 20 23.63 -3.50 -0.54
CA ASN A 20 22.91 -2.42 -1.21
C ASN A 20 21.42 -2.39 -0.85
N GLN A 21 20.79 -3.56 -0.68
CA GLN A 21 19.38 -3.68 -0.29
C GLN A 21 19.16 -3.22 1.16
N ASP A 22 20.00 -3.64 2.09
CA ASP A 22 19.92 -3.26 3.51
C ASP A 22 20.14 -1.76 3.67
N LEU A 23 21.14 -1.19 2.96
CA LEU A 23 21.40 0.25 2.96
C LEU A 23 20.21 1.05 2.39
N ARG A 24 19.63 0.59 1.28
CA ARG A 24 18.45 1.20 0.68
C ARG A 24 17.26 1.19 1.63
N THR A 25 16.96 0.03 2.25
CA THR A 25 15.87 -0.11 3.22
C THR A 25 16.08 0.83 4.40
N LYS A 26 17.30 0.95 4.91
CA LYS A 26 17.63 1.89 5.98
C LYS A 26 17.44 3.34 5.57
N LEU A 27 17.94 3.76 4.41
CA LEU A 27 17.77 5.13 3.91
C LEU A 27 16.30 5.50 3.71
N LEU A 28 15.50 4.58 3.19
CA LEU A 28 14.05 4.78 3.06
C LEU A 28 13.38 4.90 4.43
N SER A 29 13.75 4.06 5.39
CA SER A 29 13.25 4.13 6.76
C SER A 29 13.55 5.48 7.40
N ASP A 30 14.80 5.94 7.32
CA ASP A 30 15.23 7.24 7.88
C ASP A 30 14.47 8.39 7.21
N PHE A 31 14.27 8.34 5.88
CA PHE A 31 13.52 9.33 5.13
C PHE A 31 12.05 9.40 5.58
N TYR A 32 11.35 8.26 5.67
CA TYR A 32 9.95 8.24 6.09
C TYR A 32 9.78 8.63 7.56
N SER A 33 10.68 8.20 8.46
CA SER A 33 10.67 8.61 9.87
C SER A 33 10.85 10.12 10.02
N TYR A 34 11.78 10.72 9.25
CA TYR A 34 11.96 12.17 9.20
C TYR A 34 10.72 12.88 8.65
N HIS A 35 10.18 12.42 7.53
CA HIS A 35 8.98 12.99 6.90
C HIS A 35 7.78 12.95 7.85
N HIS A 36 7.49 11.81 8.47
CA HIS A 36 6.37 11.67 9.40
C HIS A 36 6.52 12.57 10.64
N THR A 37 7.73 12.82 11.07
CA THR A 37 8.01 13.70 12.21
C THR A 37 7.84 15.17 11.82
N THR A 38 8.49 15.61 10.73
CA THR A 38 8.51 17.02 10.32
C THR A 38 7.18 17.51 9.77
N CYS A 39 6.48 16.67 9.02
CA CYS A 39 5.15 17.00 8.47
C CYS A 39 4.01 16.72 9.47
N LYS A 40 4.31 16.44 10.74
CA LYS A 40 3.33 16.16 11.80
C LYS A 40 2.31 15.05 11.39
N ARG A 41 2.77 14.06 10.61
CA ARG A 41 1.94 12.95 10.13
C ARG A 41 1.70 11.88 11.21
N ARG A 42 2.49 11.87 12.28
CA ARG A 42 2.29 10.97 13.42
C ARG A 42 0.94 11.24 14.06
N ASN A 43 0.27 10.20 14.49
CA ASN A 43 -1.07 10.25 15.07
C ASN A 43 -2.14 10.86 14.16
N GLN A 44 -1.94 10.87 12.84
CA GLN A 44 -2.92 11.33 11.86
C GLN A 44 -3.16 10.25 10.81
N SER A 45 -4.42 9.96 10.52
CA SER A 45 -4.84 9.13 9.41
C SER A 45 -5.99 9.80 8.66
N VAL A 46 -5.82 9.99 7.36
CA VAL A 46 -6.81 10.70 6.54
C VAL A 46 -8.12 9.91 6.52
N SER A 47 -9.22 10.54 7.00
CA SER A 47 -10.55 9.92 7.06
C SER A 47 -10.56 8.55 7.78
N GLU A 48 -9.80 8.43 8.84
CA GLU A 48 -9.60 7.21 9.62
C GLU A 48 -10.91 6.47 9.93
N GLU A 49 -11.88 7.16 10.53
CA GLU A 49 -13.15 6.56 10.93
C GLU A 49 -13.97 6.02 9.74
N LYS A 50 -14.04 6.78 8.64
CA LYS A 50 -14.80 6.35 7.45
C LYS A 50 -14.14 5.15 6.78
N ARG A 51 -12.82 5.19 6.62
CA ARG A 51 -12.08 4.07 6.02
C ARG A 51 -12.13 2.84 6.90
N SER A 52 -11.89 2.99 8.19
CA SER A 52 -11.93 1.86 9.15
C SER A 52 -13.30 1.18 9.17
N THR A 53 -14.39 1.96 9.16
CA THR A 53 -15.76 1.44 9.08
C THR A 53 -15.98 0.61 7.81
N ILE A 54 -15.51 1.09 6.66
CA ILE A 54 -15.61 0.37 5.38
C ILE A 54 -14.75 -0.90 5.42
N PHE A 55 -13.51 -0.79 5.88
CA PHE A 55 -12.56 -1.90 5.94
C PHE A 55 -13.06 -3.01 6.86
N LYS A 56 -13.51 -2.67 8.08
CA LYS A 56 -14.12 -3.63 9.03
C LYS A 56 -15.30 -4.38 8.42
N LYS A 57 -16.22 -3.64 7.79
CA LYS A 57 -17.41 -4.22 7.14
C LYS A 57 -17.03 -5.22 6.04
N TRP A 58 -15.98 -4.94 5.26
CA TRP A 58 -15.57 -5.80 4.14
C TRP A 58 -14.71 -6.98 4.58
N MET A 59 -13.88 -6.77 5.60
CA MET A 59 -12.97 -7.76 6.15
C MET A 59 -13.69 -8.89 6.89
N GLY A 60 -14.69 -8.53 7.71
CA GLY A 60 -15.35 -9.47 8.63
C GLY A 60 -14.55 -9.73 9.90
N LYS A 61 -14.79 -10.88 10.52
CA LYS A 61 -14.19 -11.29 11.81
C LYS A 61 -13.42 -12.59 11.66
N ASN A 62 -12.58 -12.89 12.66
CA ASN A 62 -11.80 -14.14 12.76
C ASN A 62 -10.94 -14.37 11.52
N LYS A 63 -10.27 -13.31 11.06
CA LYS A 63 -9.38 -13.33 9.91
C LYS A 63 -7.94 -13.14 10.33
N LYS A 64 -7.02 -13.78 9.60
CA LYS A 64 -5.62 -13.43 9.65
C LYS A 64 -5.36 -12.31 8.64
N VAL A 65 -5.03 -11.14 9.16
CA VAL A 65 -4.94 -9.88 8.41
C VAL A 65 -3.50 -9.41 8.37
N LEU A 66 -3.04 -9.02 7.18
CA LEU A 66 -1.78 -8.31 6.98
C LEU A 66 -2.08 -6.84 6.69
N ASP A 67 -1.53 -5.94 7.49
CA ASP A 67 -1.62 -4.49 7.25
C ASP A 67 -0.32 -3.99 6.65
N LEU A 68 -0.32 -3.68 5.35
CA LEU A 68 0.81 -3.10 4.62
C LEU A 68 0.80 -1.58 4.83
N GLY A 69 1.87 -1.05 5.42
CA GLY A 69 1.96 0.36 5.78
C GLY A 69 1.15 0.68 7.03
N CYS A 70 1.26 -0.16 8.06
CA CYS A 70 0.53 0.01 9.31
C CYS A 70 0.98 1.26 10.10
N ARG A 71 2.18 1.76 9.83
CA ARG A 71 2.81 2.91 10.47
C ARG A 71 2.72 2.82 12.01
N ASP A 72 2.13 3.80 12.67
CA ASP A 72 1.88 3.88 14.12
C ASP A 72 0.63 3.12 14.61
N GLY A 73 -0.03 2.36 13.74
CA GLY A 73 -1.19 1.52 14.04
C GLY A 73 -2.52 2.27 14.10
N ARG A 74 -2.60 3.53 13.67
CA ARG A 74 -3.83 4.34 13.73
C ARG A 74 -5.03 3.71 13.03
N LEU A 75 -4.83 3.15 11.84
CA LEU A 75 -5.89 2.45 11.12
C LEU A 75 -6.08 1.03 11.65
N THR A 76 -4.97 0.35 11.95
CA THR A 76 -4.89 -1.03 12.42
C THR A 76 -5.71 -1.27 13.68
N ARG A 77 -5.67 -0.35 14.65
CA ARG A 77 -6.40 -0.45 15.95
C ARG A 77 -7.90 -0.70 15.82
N HIS A 78 -8.49 -0.33 14.69
CA HIS A 78 -9.92 -0.48 14.47
C HIS A 78 -10.36 -1.92 14.19
N PHE A 79 -9.43 -2.84 13.86
CA PHE A 79 -9.79 -4.21 13.48
C PHE A 79 -9.01 -5.31 14.22
N ILE A 80 -8.14 -4.96 15.16
CA ILE A 80 -7.39 -5.94 15.98
C ILE A 80 -8.28 -6.74 16.94
N ASP A 81 -9.34 -6.15 17.49
CA ASP A 81 -10.19 -6.80 18.49
C ASP A 81 -10.90 -8.06 17.98
N GLN A 82 -11.03 -8.20 16.66
CA GLN A 82 -11.79 -9.26 16.02
C GLN A 82 -10.98 -10.09 15.03
N ASN A 83 -9.67 -9.80 14.88
CA ASN A 83 -8.82 -10.44 13.90
C ASN A 83 -7.40 -10.59 14.44
N GLU A 84 -6.68 -11.61 13.95
CA GLU A 84 -5.22 -11.74 14.12
C GLU A 84 -4.53 -10.82 13.13
N VAL A 85 -3.79 -9.81 13.58
CA VAL A 85 -3.20 -8.81 12.71
C VAL A 85 -1.68 -8.83 12.79
N VAL A 86 -1.02 -8.80 11.63
CA VAL A 86 0.40 -8.56 11.48
C VAL A 86 0.59 -7.25 10.73
N GLY A 87 1.41 -6.35 11.26
CA GLY A 87 1.72 -5.06 10.63
C GLY A 87 3.06 -5.05 9.92
N LEU A 88 3.12 -4.50 8.72
CA LEU A 88 4.39 -4.21 8.02
C LEU A 88 4.54 -2.72 7.78
N ASP A 89 5.75 -2.20 7.99
CA ASP A 89 6.09 -0.83 7.59
C ASP A 89 7.58 -0.68 7.32
N ILE A 90 7.94 0.36 6.58
CA ILE A 90 9.33 0.79 6.33
C ILE A 90 9.80 1.78 7.41
N ASP A 91 8.91 2.55 8.04
CA ASP A 91 9.22 3.46 9.15
C ASP A 91 9.39 2.67 10.45
N LYS A 92 10.63 2.36 10.79
CA LYS A 92 10.96 1.54 11.95
C LYS A 92 10.47 2.15 13.27
N ILE A 93 10.55 3.47 13.41
CA ILE A 93 10.15 4.16 14.65
C ILE A 93 8.62 4.08 14.83
N ALA A 94 7.86 4.36 13.78
CA ALA A 94 6.41 4.24 13.84
C ALA A 94 5.96 2.79 14.06
N LEU A 95 6.68 1.82 13.47
CA LEU A 95 6.40 0.40 13.64
C LEU A 95 6.60 -0.07 15.09
N GLU A 96 7.65 0.41 15.77
CA GLU A 96 7.89 0.15 17.19
C GLU A 96 6.78 0.74 18.07
N GLU A 97 6.29 1.94 17.74
CA GLU A 97 5.13 2.56 18.40
C GLU A 97 3.86 1.70 18.19
N CYS A 98 3.63 1.22 16.96
CA CYS A 98 2.51 0.34 16.64
C CYS A 98 2.54 -0.95 17.46
N ALA A 99 3.67 -1.64 17.49
CA ALA A 99 3.85 -2.89 18.25
C ALA A 99 3.57 -2.67 19.75
N LYS A 100 4.11 -1.59 20.32
CA LYS A 100 3.92 -1.24 21.74
C LYS A 100 2.47 -0.91 22.06
N ASN A 101 1.81 -0.12 21.22
CA ASN A 101 0.47 0.39 21.49
C ASN A 101 -0.64 -0.64 21.24
N LEU A 102 -0.43 -1.54 20.28
CA LEU A 102 -1.45 -2.49 19.85
C LEU A 102 -1.17 -3.95 20.27
N SER A 103 0.03 -4.24 20.77
CA SER A 103 0.46 -5.60 21.15
C SER A 103 0.29 -6.62 20.01
N ILE A 104 0.58 -6.21 18.77
CA ILE A 104 0.54 -7.06 17.57
C ILE A 104 1.94 -7.38 17.07
N GLU A 105 2.05 -8.47 16.29
CA GLU A 105 3.27 -8.76 15.55
C GLU A 105 3.51 -7.70 14.48
N THR A 106 4.75 -7.18 14.43
CA THR A 106 5.15 -6.21 13.40
C THR A 106 6.47 -6.64 12.75
N LYS A 107 6.65 -6.29 11.46
CA LYS A 107 7.92 -6.55 10.75
C LYS A 107 8.34 -5.32 9.96
N TRP A 108 9.61 -4.98 10.11
CA TRP A 108 10.24 -3.91 9.34
C TRP A 108 10.61 -4.43 7.95
N VAL A 109 9.94 -3.94 6.89
CA VAL A 109 10.05 -4.47 5.52
C VAL A 109 9.90 -3.37 4.49
N ASP A 110 10.76 -3.38 3.47
CA ASP A 110 10.52 -2.65 2.20
C ASP A 110 9.65 -3.52 1.28
N PHE A 111 8.37 -3.21 1.15
CA PHE A 111 7.46 -3.96 0.27
C PHE A 111 7.50 -3.55 -1.19
N SER A 112 8.45 -2.75 -1.60
CA SER A 112 8.78 -2.55 -3.02
C SER A 112 9.65 -3.67 -3.61
N ILE A 113 10.02 -4.63 -2.76
CA ILE A 113 10.74 -5.87 -3.07
C ILE A 113 9.94 -7.08 -2.58
N GLN A 114 10.54 -8.28 -2.63
CA GLN A 114 9.92 -9.48 -2.12
C GLN A 114 9.67 -9.38 -0.60
N ILE A 115 8.44 -9.65 -0.18
CA ILE A 115 8.03 -9.64 1.22
C ILE A 115 8.37 -11.01 1.87
N PRO A 116 9.10 -11.07 3.00
CA PRO A 116 9.53 -12.32 3.62
C PRO A 116 8.38 -12.99 4.41
N LEU A 117 7.28 -13.29 3.73
CA LEU A 117 6.11 -13.99 4.26
C LEU A 117 5.75 -15.19 3.38
N GLN A 118 5.15 -16.20 4.01
CA GLN A 118 4.74 -17.41 3.32
C GLN A 118 3.60 -17.16 2.32
N THR A 119 3.63 -17.90 1.23
CA THR A 119 2.56 -17.96 0.24
C THR A 119 1.26 -18.46 0.88
N SER A 120 0.12 -17.87 0.50
CA SER A 120 -1.23 -18.29 0.93
C SER A 120 -1.40 -18.37 2.46
N SER A 121 -0.87 -17.38 3.19
CA SER A 121 -0.86 -17.37 4.65
C SER A 121 -1.86 -16.40 5.29
N PHE A 122 -2.42 -15.43 4.53
CA PHE A 122 -3.36 -14.45 5.05
C PHE A 122 -4.72 -14.51 4.36
N ASP A 123 -5.79 -14.25 5.14
CA ASP A 123 -7.17 -14.17 4.63
C ASP A 123 -7.46 -12.82 4.00
N VAL A 124 -6.87 -11.76 4.57
CA VAL A 124 -7.06 -10.37 4.14
C VAL A 124 -5.73 -9.62 4.17
N ILE A 125 -5.50 -8.81 3.14
CA ILE A 125 -4.44 -7.79 3.14
C ILE A 125 -5.11 -6.42 3.08
N VAL A 126 -4.64 -5.49 3.92
CA VAL A 126 -5.02 -4.08 3.93
C VAL A 126 -3.85 -3.24 3.41
N ALA A 127 -4.14 -2.23 2.58
CA ALA A 127 -3.17 -1.22 2.13
C ALA A 127 -3.85 0.16 2.09
N GLY A 128 -3.78 0.90 3.17
CA GLY A 128 -4.49 2.17 3.33
C GLY A 128 -3.59 3.38 3.12
N GLU A 129 -3.60 4.02 1.95
CA GLU A 129 -2.73 5.14 1.57
C GLU A 129 -1.25 4.69 1.57
N VAL A 130 -0.94 3.70 0.75
CA VAL A 130 0.40 3.08 0.67
C VAL A 130 0.92 3.03 -0.76
N ILE A 131 0.10 2.57 -1.70
CA ILE A 131 0.58 2.23 -3.04
C ILE A 131 1.02 3.45 -3.86
N GLU A 132 0.57 4.64 -3.51
CA GLU A 132 1.02 5.91 -4.10
C GLU A 132 2.48 6.26 -3.78
N HIS A 133 2.99 5.72 -2.68
CA HIS A 133 4.37 5.91 -2.24
C HIS A 133 5.35 4.89 -2.85
N LEU A 134 4.83 3.85 -3.53
CA LEU A 134 5.65 2.76 -4.03
C LEU A 134 6.28 3.08 -5.39
N PRO A 135 7.58 2.86 -5.57
CA PRO A 135 8.24 3.06 -6.88
C PRO A 135 7.75 2.05 -7.92
N CYS A 136 7.47 0.82 -7.51
CA CYS A 136 6.96 -0.24 -8.38
C CYS A 136 5.75 -0.97 -7.77
N PRO A 137 4.52 -0.40 -7.83
CA PRO A 137 3.33 -1.02 -7.24
C PRO A 137 3.02 -2.43 -7.77
N ALA A 138 3.45 -2.75 -8.99
CA ALA A 138 3.22 -4.06 -9.59
C ALA A 138 3.88 -5.19 -8.77
N ILE A 139 5.07 -4.95 -8.21
CA ILE A 139 5.75 -5.94 -7.35
C ILE A 139 4.93 -6.17 -6.08
N THR A 140 4.50 -5.10 -5.43
CA THR A 140 3.69 -5.20 -4.20
C THR A 140 2.35 -5.88 -4.45
N MET A 141 1.71 -5.63 -5.61
CA MET A 141 0.47 -6.30 -6.00
C MET A 141 0.67 -7.80 -6.21
N ALA A 142 1.74 -8.21 -6.90
CA ALA A 142 2.08 -9.61 -7.11
C ALA A 142 2.39 -10.31 -5.77
N GLU A 143 3.16 -9.66 -4.88
CA GLU A 143 3.44 -10.18 -3.54
C GLU A 143 2.18 -10.28 -2.67
N ALA A 144 1.30 -9.27 -2.71
CA ALA A 144 0.00 -9.34 -2.03
C ALA A 144 -0.84 -10.52 -2.54
N SER A 145 -0.88 -10.74 -3.86
CA SER A 145 -1.55 -11.92 -4.44
C SER A 145 -0.89 -13.22 -4.00
N ARG A 146 0.45 -13.28 -3.96
CA ARG A 146 1.18 -14.47 -3.49
C ARG A 146 0.88 -14.81 -2.04
N ILE A 147 0.86 -13.81 -1.17
CA ILE A 147 0.69 -13.96 0.29
C ILE A 147 -0.76 -14.27 0.65
N LEU A 148 -1.72 -13.72 -0.07
CA LEU A 148 -3.14 -14.02 0.13
C LEU A 148 -3.46 -15.49 -0.18
N LYS A 149 -4.31 -16.06 0.66
CA LYS A 149 -4.95 -17.34 0.38
C LYS A 149 -5.78 -17.26 -0.91
N PRO A 150 -6.07 -18.40 -1.55
CA PRO A 150 -7.08 -18.45 -2.61
C PRO A 150 -8.39 -17.79 -2.15
N ASN A 151 -8.99 -16.95 -3.00
CA ASN A 151 -10.16 -16.14 -2.66
C ASN A 151 -9.99 -15.14 -1.50
N GLY A 152 -8.77 -14.93 -0.99
CA GLY A 152 -8.49 -13.92 0.02
C GLY A 152 -8.78 -12.50 -0.48
N LEU A 153 -8.97 -11.57 0.43
CA LEU A 153 -9.36 -10.20 0.13
C LEU A 153 -8.17 -9.24 0.16
N PHE A 154 -8.07 -8.40 -0.86
CA PHE A 154 -7.19 -7.24 -0.88
C PHE A 154 -8.04 -5.97 -0.78
N ILE A 155 -7.92 -5.26 0.34
CA ILE A 155 -8.69 -4.06 0.67
C ILE A 155 -7.71 -2.88 0.78
N GLY A 156 -8.06 -1.73 0.23
CA GLY A 156 -7.19 -0.58 0.39
C GLY A 156 -7.78 0.73 -0.08
N SER A 157 -6.98 1.78 0.00
CA SER A 157 -7.34 3.12 -0.47
C SER A 157 -6.13 3.88 -0.98
N VAL A 158 -6.39 4.82 -1.90
CA VAL A 158 -5.43 5.84 -2.35
C VAL A 158 -6.14 7.18 -2.55
N PRO A 159 -5.42 8.31 -2.50
CA PRO A 159 -5.97 9.57 -2.94
C PRO A 159 -6.37 9.52 -4.42
N ASN A 160 -7.53 10.10 -4.77
CA ASN A 160 -7.85 10.38 -6.16
C ASN A 160 -7.22 11.71 -6.56
N SER A 161 -5.99 11.65 -7.07
CA SER A 161 -5.26 12.86 -7.47
C SER A 161 -5.97 13.63 -8.59
N TYR A 162 -6.86 12.97 -9.36
CA TYR A 162 -7.62 13.59 -10.45
C TYR A 162 -9.04 14.01 -10.08
N HIS A 163 -9.33 14.15 -8.78
CA HIS A 163 -10.57 14.80 -8.31
C HIS A 163 -10.75 16.18 -8.94
N PHE A 164 -11.98 16.59 -9.23
CA PHE A 164 -12.26 17.80 -10.01
C PHE A 164 -11.55 19.07 -9.48
N LYS A 165 -11.45 19.25 -8.15
CA LYS A 165 -10.72 20.40 -7.57
C LYS A 165 -9.23 20.38 -7.91
N ASN A 166 -8.62 19.21 -7.95
CA ASN A 166 -7.22 19.07 -8.33
C ASN A 166 -7.02 19.38 -9.83
N ARG A 167 -7.98 18.97 -10.69
CA ARG A 167 -7.98 19.37 -12.12
C ARG A 167 -8.03 20.87 -12.29
N LEU A 168 -8.90 21.56 -11.52
CA LEU A 168 -8.95 23.02 -11.51
C LEU A 168 -7.68 23.68 -10.99
N ARG A 169 -6.98 23.03 -10.03
CA ARG A 169 -5.66 23.49 -9.56
C ARG A 169 -4.62 23.42 -10.65
N VAL A 170 -4.55 22.30 -11.39
CA VAL A 170 -3.62 22.11 -12.51
C VAL A 170 -3.89 23.14 -13.61
N LEU A 171 -5.16 23.41 -13.94
CA LEU A 171 -5.53 24.47 -14.90
C LEU A 171 -5.05 25.87 -14.47
N LYS A 172 -4.85 26.10 -13.17
CA LYS A 172 -4.27 27.32 -12.60
C LYS A 172 -2.74 27.28 -12.48
N GLY A 173 -2.07 26.29 -13.07
CA GLY A 173 -0.61 26.13 -13.02
C GLY A 173 -0.07 25.54 -11.72
N ASN A 174 -0.91 24.97 -10.84
CA ASN A 174 -0.45 24.35 -9.60
C ASN A 174 -0.24 22.83 -9.76
N LEU A 175 0.52 22.23 -8.84
CA LEU A 175 0.72 20.79 -8.79
C LEU A 175 -0.61 20.05 -8.58
N ILE A 176 -0.74 18.85 -9.18
CA ILE A 176 -1.90 17.97 -9.00
C ILE A 176 -1.97 17.41 -7.56
N ASP A 177 -0.80 17.18 -6.97
CA ASP A 177 -0.63 16.71 -5.59
C ASP A 177 0.43 17.57 -4.89
N ASN A 178 0.25 17.79 -3.59
CA ASN A 178 1.19 18.56 -2.77
C ASN A 178 2.05 17.67 -1.87
N ASP A 179 1.76 16.39 -1.78
CA ASP A 179 2.57 15.46 -1.00
C ASP A 179 3.76 15.01 -1.82
N GLN A 180 4.94 15.44 -1.39
CA GLN A 180 6.21 15.14 -2.08
C GLN A 180 6.61 13.66 -2.00
N THR A 181 5.98 12.90 -1.11
CA THR A 181 6.22 11.46 -0.98
C THR A 181 5.35 10.62 -1.91
N HIS A 182 4.35 11.22 -2.56
CA HIS A 182 3.54 10.55 -3.56
C HIS A 182 4.31 10.43 -4.88
N LEU A 183 4.82 9.25 -5.13
CA LEU A 183 5.55 8.94 -6.38
C LEU A 183 4.60 8.77 -7.57
N ARG A 184 3.29 8.58 -7.31
CA ARG A 184 2.31 8.27 -8.35
C ARG A 184 0.95 8.91 -8.07
N ALA A 185 0.46 9.67 -9.05
CA ALA A 185 -0.87 10.26 -9.03
C ALA A 185 -1.90 9.24 -9.55
N TYR A 186 -2.75 8.70 -8.67
CA TYR A 186 -3.77 7.72 -9.05
C TYR A 186 -5.06 8.38 -9.52
N ASN A 187 -5.66 7.77 -10.54
CA ASN A 187 -7.05 7.91 -10.94
C ASN A 187 -7.71 6.52 -11.01
N VAL A 188 -9.00 6.47 -11.32
CA VAL A 188 -9.75 5.21 -11.42
C VAL A 188 -9.13 4.24 -12.45
N MET A 189 -8.73 4.76 -13.62
CA MET A 189 -8.16 3.96 -14.70
C MET A 189 -6.83 3.31 -14.31
N LEU A 190 -5.91 4.14 -13.77
CA LEU A 190 -4.59 3.67 -13.38
C LEU A 190 -4.67 2.68 -12.21
N LEU A 191 -5.55 2.94 -11.23
CA LEU A 191 -5.76 2.02 -10.12
C LEU A 191 -6.30 0.67 -10.62
N LYS A 192 -7.33 0.67 -11.47
CA LYS A 192 -7.85 -0.56 -12.08
C LYS A 192 -6.77 -1.32 -12.83
N HIS A 193 -5.97 -0.64 -13.64
CA HIS A 193 -4.89 -1.26 -14.40
C HIS A 193 -3.93 -2.08 -13.51
N TYR A 194 -3.59 -1.58 -12.32
CA TYR A 194 -2.75 -2.33 -11.39
C TYR A 194 -3.50 -3.47 -10.70
N LEU A 195 -4.71 -3.20 -10.21
CA LEU A 195 -5.48 -4.19 -9.46
C LEU A 195 -5.91 -5.37 -10.32
N GLU A 196 -6.37 -5.12 -11.55
CA GLU A 196 -6.92 -6.14 -12.44
C GLU A 196 -5.88 -7.15 -12.96
N LYS A 197 -4.59 -6.91 -12.76
CA LYS A 197 -3.55 -7.91 -13.09
C LYS A 197 -3.64 -9.12 -12.18
N GLU A 198 -3.78 -8.90 -10.88
CA GLU A 198 -3.72 -9.94 -9.86
C GLU A 198 -5.07 -10.25 -9.20
N PHE A 199 -6.03 -9.32 -9.28
CA PHE A 199 -7.27 -9.36 -8.51
C PHE A 199 -8.52 -9.17 -9.36
N ILE A 200 -9.66 -9.66 -8.83
CA ILE A 200 -11.01 -9.35 -9.31
C ILE A 200 -11.52 -8.19 -8.43
N ILE A 201 -11.85 -7.07 -9.03
CA ILE A 201 -12.40 -5.91 -8.31
C ILE A 201 -13.87 -6.19 -8.00
N GLU A 202 -14.19 -6.38 -6.71
CA GLU A 202 -15.59 -6.55 -6.26
C GLU A 202 -16.28 -5.21 -6.01
N LYS A 203 -15.52 -4.24 -5.47
CA LYS A 203 -16.02 -2.89 -5.18
C LYS A 203 -14.93 -1.86 -5.39
N LEU A 204 -15.33 -0.72 -5.95
CA LEU A 204 -14.53 0.49 -6.04
C LEU A 204 -15.43 1.67 -5.72
N ILE A 205 -15.20 2.30 -4.57
CA ILE A 205 -16.03 3.40 -4.06
C ILE A 205 -15.14 4.57 -3.60
N SER A 206 -15.75 5.65 -3.14
CA SER A 206 -15.04 6.71 -2.41
C SER A 206 -15.62 6.83 -1.00
N SER A 207 -14.76 7.01 0.00
CA SER A 207 -15.16 7.30 1.37
C SER A 207 -15.49 8.77 1.59
N ARG A 208 -15.06 9.64 0.67
CA ARG A 208 -15.16 11.09 0.73
C ARG A 208 -15.67 11.69 -0.59
N GLY A 209 -16.45 12.75 -0.49
CA GLY A 209 -16.99 13.48 -1.66
C GLY A 209 -18.50 13.39 -1.71
N ARG A 210 -19.18 14.55 -1.50
CA ARG A 210 -20.64 14.62 -1.45
C ARG A 210 -21.32 14.08 -2.72
N SER A 211 -20.70 14.28 -3.87
CA SER A 211 -21.24 13.90 -5.18
C SER A 211 -20.54 12.66 -5.79
N SER A 212 -19.80 11.89 -5.00
CA SER A 212 -19.08 10.70 -5.50
C SER A 212 -20.02 9.62 -6.07
N PHE A 213 -21.30 9.63 -5.68
CA PHE A 213 -22.34 8.77 -6.24
C PHE A 213 -22.64 9.08 -7.71
N LEU A 214 -22.44 10.32 -8.18
CA LEU A 214 -22.60 10.69 -9.59
C LEU A 214 -21.40 10.21 -10.43
N SER A 215 -20.21 10.37 -9.92
CA SER A 215 -18.98 9.89 -10.54
C SER A 215 -17.83 9.84 -9.54
N ILE A 216 -17.35 8.65 -9.26
CA ILE A 216 -16.17 8.46 -8.40
C ILE A 216 -14.93 9.12 -9.01
N ALA A 217 -14.79 9.08 -10.35
CA ALA A 217 -13.63 9.61 -11.06
C ALA A 217 -13.51 11.13 -10.96
N TRP A 218 -14.66 11.85 -10.87
CA TRP A 218 -14.71 13.31 -10.82
C TRP A 218 -14.87 13.84 -9.39
N PHE A 219 -15.70 13.20 -8.58
CA PHE A 219 -16.14 13.73 -7.29
C PHE A 219 -15.65 12.93 -6.08
N GLY A 220 -15.17 11.70 -6.26
CA GLY A 220 -14.52 10.95 -5.20
C GLY A 220 -13.15 11.55 -4.88
N ARG A 221 -12.88 11.82 -3.59
CA ARG A 221 -11.59 12.37 -3.13
C ARG A 221 -10.54 11.31 -2.88
N ASP A 222 -10.98 10.08 -2.68
CA ASP A 222 -10.19 8.87 -2.53
C ASP A 222 -10.82 7.75 -3.35
N LEU A 223 -10.04 6.74 -3.61
CA LEU A 223 -10.45 5.50 -4.26
C LEU A 223 -10.26 4.39 -3.25
N VAL A 224 -11.34 3.73 -2.85
CA VAL A 224 -11.36 2.65 -1.87
C VAL A 224 -11.80 1.38 -2.58
N TRP A 225 -10.98 0.35 -2.54
CA TRP A 225 -11.25 -0.91 -3.24
C TRP A 225 -11.44 -2.09 -2.30
N LYS A 226 -12.25 -3.04 -2.76
CA LYS A 226 -12.33 -4.42 -2.28
C LYS A 226 -12.09 -5.34 -3.46
N CYS A 227 -11.04 -6.11 -3.40
CA CYS A 227 -10.66 -7.05 -4.44
C CYS A 227 -10.55 -8.47 -3.90
N ARG A 228 -10.78 -9.44 -4.77
CA ARG A 228 -10.60 -10.87 -4.49
C ARG A 228 -9.37 -11.38 -5.23
N ASN A 229 -8.54 -12.17 -4.57
CA ASN A 229 -7.39 -12.82 -5.19
C ASN A 229 -7.87 -13.78 -6.29
N LYS A 230 -7.29 -13.66 -7.50
CA LYS A 230 -7.57 -14.54 -8.64
C LYS A 230 -7.03 -15.95 -8.46
N LYS A 231 -6.11 -16.15 -7.53
CA LYS A 231 -5.50 -17.43 -7.28
C LYS A 231 -6.56 -18.47 -7.00
N GLN A 232 -6.56 -19.54 -7.81
CA GLN A 232 -7.43 -20.69 -7.60
C GLN A 232 -6.74 -21.69 -6.66
N LEU A 233 -7.55 -22.45 -5.91
CA LEU A 233 -7.05 -23.66 -5.25
C LEU A 233 -6.56 -24.61 -6.36
N ILE A 234 -5.27 -24.91 -6.35
CA ILE A 234 -4.76 -26.06 -7.10
C ILE A 234 -5.24 -27.27 -6.29
N ILE A 235 -6.31 -27.90 -6.81
CA ILE A 235 -6.86 -29.16 -6.27
C ILE A 235 -5.96 -30.30 -6.74
#